data_f009505c4be736576c20cc5e66591fef
#
_entry.id   f009505c4be736576c20cc5e66591fef
#
_cell.length_a   1.000
_cell.length_b   1.000
_cell.length_c   1.000
_cell.angle_alpha   90.00
_cell.angle_beta   90.00
_cell.angle_gamma   90.00
#
_symmetry.space_group_name_H-M   'P 1'
#
loop_
_entity.id
_entity.type
_entity.pdbx_description
1 polymer ?
#
loop_
_entity_poly.entity_id
_entity_poly.type
_entity_poly.pdbx_seq_one_letter_code
_entity_poly.pdbx_strand_id
1 'polypeptide(L)'
;RRMHLSGLNHRDLYLCHLHIKKEINFDNIEIYLIDLHRAQIRSEVPERWLVKDLGGFVHSILQFNLSEKDFYRFMMSYYQCSLRELIKNHQNLITKILKRSFSMYLNPLLKDFSLRSSKKISENSPYLKKVEQSHRWISKRNIQIESFMKLFSDESLLLKSGEVIKNEKGHLIVKVRVLDQNYYIKKYRIKGFLHGVSRLFKRTRAYNSWISSHWINALGVRTAEPVLLFENNGILGAKTSYFVTEEVLGKRLDKALEQGINIDFVTSKIQAFFKRMSWVELRHGDAKTANFFIDHKGLVVFDLDIAGKGFSSFFNKRAIYRDKMRILRSLDDINEVQSKLSKRLLRS
;
A
#
# COMPACT_ATOMS: atom_id res chain seq x y z
N ARG A 1 29.10 1.47 5.17
CA ARG A 1 29.82 1.42 3.90
C ARG A 1 31.17 0.72 4.04
N ARG A 2 32.03 1.07 5.03
CA ARG A 2 33.35 0.44 5.21
C ARG A 2 33.28 -1.08 5.18
N MET A 3 32.35 -1.69 5.91
CA MET A 3 32.09 -3.14 5.91
C MET A 3 31.87 -3.70 4.49
N HIS A 4 31.00 -3.10 3.70
CA HIS A 4 30.72 -3.57 2.35
C HIS A 4 31.91 -3.38 1.38
N LEU A 5 32.65 -2.26 1.54
CA LEU A 5 33.87 -2.00 0.72
C LEU A 5 35.00 -2.95 1.04
N SER A 6 35.09 -3.49 2.28
CA SER A 6 36.06 -4.54 2.63
C SER A 6 35.61 -5.95 2.22
N GLY A 7 34.55 -6.07 1.43
CA GLY A 7 34.05 -7.36 0.96
C GLY A 7 33.16 -8.10 1.96
N LEU A 8 32.90 -7.54 3.14
CA LEU A 8 32.07 -8.17 4.17
C LEU A 8 30.59 -7.80 3.96
N ASN A 9 29.71 -8.80 3.86
CA ASN A 9 28.27 -8.63 3.95
C ASN A 9 27.71 -9.37 5.18
N HIS A 10 26.83 -8.70 5.91
CA HIS A 10 26.28 -9.19 7.18
C HIS A 10 25.21 -10.27 6.98
N ARG A 11 24.40 -10.16 5.96
CA ARG A 11 23.24 -10.99 5.60
C ARG A 11 21.99 -10.80 6.46
N ASP A 12 22.14 -10.33 7.68
CA ASP A 12 21.05 -10.00 8.61
C ASP A 12 21.30 -8.64 9.28
N LEU A 13 21.59 -7.62 8.47
CA LEU A 13 21.84 -6.26 8.94
C LEU A 13 20.52 -5.61 9.36
N TYR A 14 20.26 -5.60 10.66
CA TYR A 14 19.13 -4.95 11.31
C TYR A 14 19.61 -3.92 12.32
N LEU A 15 18.76 -2.96 12.67
CA LEU A 15 19.12 -1.92 13.65
C LEU A 15 19.52 -2.50 15.01
N CYS A 16 18.89 -3.59 15.45
CA CYS A 16 19.23 -4.28 16.71
C CYS A 16 20.63 -4.88 16.75
N HIS A 17 21.30 -5.02 15.62
CA HIS A 17 22.69 -5.50 15.54
C HIS A 17 23.72 -4.35 15.49
N LEU A 18 23.27 -3.10 15.59
CA LEU A 18 24.11 -1.92 15.69
C LEU A 18 24.04 -1.39 17.13
N HIS A 19 25.13 -1.49 17.84
CA HIS A 19 25.23 -1.03 19.21
C HIS A 19 26.09 0.23 19.28
N ILE A 20 25.71 1.15 20.14
CA ILE A 20 26.48 2.35 20.49
C ILE A 20 26.88 2.25 21.96
N LYS A 21 28.01 2.86 22.32
CA LYS A 21 28.45 2.94 23.72
C LYS A 21 27.38 3.62 24.58
N LYS A 22 27.25 3.19 25.82
CA LYS A 22 26.27 3.75 26.78
C LYS A 22 26.54 5.24 27.07
N GLU A 23 27.81 5.62 27.10
CA GLU A 23 28.25 7.02 27.21
C GLU A 23 28.33 7.60 25.80
N ILE A 24 27.31 8.36 25.40
CA ILE A 24 27.22 8.93 24.05
C ILE A 24 27.97 10.28 24.07
N ASN A 25 29.13 10.30 23.42
CA ASN A 25 29.71 11.56 22.96
C ASN A 25 29.23 11.80 21.51
N PHE A 26 28.38 12.82 21.30
CA PHE A 26 27.80 13.11 19.99
C PHE A 26 28.84 13.51 18.94
N ASP A 27 30.03 13.96 19.36
CA ASP A 27 31.12 14.32 18.45
C ASP A 27 31.91 13.09 17.98
N ASN A 28 31.84 11.98 18.73
CA ASN A 28 32.54 10.73 18.38
C ASN A 28 31.71 9.50 18.75
N ILE A 29 30.72 9.18 17.89
CA ILE A 29 29.86 8.01 18.09
C ILE A 29 30.54 6.77 17.53
N GLU A 30 30.93 5.85 18.42
CA GLU A 30 31.40 4.52 18.06
C GLU A 30 30.23 3.55 17.89
N ILE A 31 30.15 2.93 16.70
CA ILE A 31 29.12 1.93 16.39
C ILE A 31 29.75 0.55 16.31
N TYR A 32 29.26 -0.37 17.13
CA TYR A 32 29.67 -1.76 17.17
C TYR A 32 28.66 -2.61 16.41
N LEU A 33 29.15 -3.47 15.52
CA LEU A 33 28.35 -4.42 14.76
C LEU A 33 28.46 -5.79 15.42
N ILE A 34 27.33 -6.39 15.76
CA ILE A 34 27.25 -7.70 16.42
C ILE A 34 26.51 -8.71 15.54
N ASP A 35 26.48 -9.97 15.98
CA ASP A 35 25.76 -11.09 15.35
C ASP A 35 26.26 -11.42 13.94
N LEU A 36 27.58 -11.60 13.81
CA LEU A 36 28.28 -11.88 12.54
C LEU A 36 28.21 -13.35 12.10
N HIS A 37 27.46 -14.23 12.80
CA HIS A 37 27.46 -15.68 12.55
C HIS A 37 27.05 -16.05 11.11
N ARG A 38 26.30 -15.19 10.41
CA ARG A 38 25.89 -15.38 9.00
C ARG A 38 26.68 -14.52 8.01
N ALA A 39 27.58 -13.68 8.52
CA ALA A 39 28.38 -12.81 7.68
C ALA A 39 29.29 -13.60 6.73
N GLN A 40 29.59 -13.02 5.59
CA GLN A 40 30.47 -13.61 4.59
C GLN A 40 31.44 -12.57 4.06
N ILE A 41 32.69 -13.00 3.88
CA ILE A 41 33.76 -12.21 3.27
C ILE A 41 33.91 -12.64 1.82
N ARG A 42 34.06 -11.68 0.91
CA ARG A 42 34.21 -11.84 -0.53
C ARG A 42 35.24 -10.84 -1.04
N SER A 43 35.75 -11.04 -2.25
CA SER A 43 36.57 -10.03 -2.94
C SER A 43 35.78 -8.72 -3.14
N GLU A 44 34.49 -8.84 -3.49
CA GLU A 44 33.55 -7.74 -3.63
C GLU A 44 32.17 -8.19 -3.18
N VAL A 45 31.37 -7.29 -2.57
CA VAL A 45 29.98 -7.57 -2.18
C VAL A 45 29.07 -7.37 -3.38
N PRO A 46 28.49 -8.43 -3.98
CA PRO A 46 27.55 -8.30 -5.08
C PRO A 46 26.30 -7.48 -4.71
N GLU A 47 25.72 -6.77 -5.67
CA GLU A 47 24.55 -5.90 -5.47
C GLU A 47 23.40 -6.60 -4.72
N ARG A 48 23.14 -7.87 -5.01
CA ARG A 48 22.08 -8.65 -4.31
C ARG A 48 22.25 -8.68 -2.80
N TRP A 49 23.50 -8.69 -2.31
CA TRP A 49 23.80 -8.72 -0.87
C TRP A 49 23.77 -7.32 -0.28
N LEU A 50 24.20 -6.30 -1.03
CA LEU A 50 23.98 -4.90 -0.65
C LEU A 50 22.47 -4.61 -0.47
N VAL A 51 21.65 -5.04 -1.44
CA VAL A 51 20.18 -4.91 -1.35
C VAL A 51 19.63 -5.70 -0.15
N LYS A 52 20.21 -6.87 0.17
CA LYS A 52 19.78 -7.66 1.31
C LYS A 52 20.08 -6.93 2.63
N ASP A 53 21.29 -6.47 2.82
CA ASP A 53 21.73 -5.83 4.05
C ASP A 53 21.05 -4.45 4.23
N LEU A 54 21.14 -3.57 3.25
CA LEU A 54 20.51 -2.25 3.32
C LEU A 54 18.98 -2.34 3.39
N GLY A 55 18.37 -3.29 2.69
CA GLY A 55 16.93 -3.52 2.77
C GLY A 55 16.47 -4.06 4.14
N GLY A 56 17.26 -4.90 4.78
CA GLY A 56 17.03 -5.36 6.16
C GLY A 56 17.17 -4.21 7.16
N PHE A 57 18.21 -3.41 7.02
CA PHE A 57 18.41 -2.21 7.84
C PHE A 57 17.25 -1.23 7.71
N VAL A 58 16.90 -0.84 6.48
CA VAL A 58 15.76 0.07 6.22
C VAL A 58 14.46 -0.52 6.76
N HIS A 59 14.22 -1.82 6.59
CA HIS A 59 13.06 -2.49 7.18
C HIS A 59 12.98 -2.31 8.69
N SER A 60 14.10 -2.49 9.40
CA SER A 60 14.14 -2.39 10.87
C SER A 60 13.92 -0.97 11.41
N ILE A 61 14.12 0.05 10.58
CA ILE A 61 13.90 1.45 10.96
C ILE A 61 12.53 2.00 10.53
N LEU A 62 11.74 1.28 9.72
CA LEU A 62 10.40 1.74 9.29
C LEU A 62 9.45 2.03 10.47
N GLN A 63 9.59 1.29 11.59
CA GLN A 63 8.77 1.47 12.80
C GLN A 63 9.03 2.81 13.52
N PHE A 64 10.14 3.49 13.26
CA PHE A 64 10.52 4.74 13.93
C PHE A 64 10.01 6.01 13.22
N ASN A 65 9.08 5.87 12.27
CA ASN A 65 8.48 6.98 11.53
C ASN A 65 9.48 7.94 10.88
N LEU A 66 10.62 7.42 10.46
CA LEU A 66 11.64 8.23 9.78
C LEU A 66 11.10 8.79 8.47
N SER A 67 11.47 10.02 8.18
CA SER A 67 11.04 10.69 6.96
C SER A 67 11.78 10.17 5.72
N GLU A 68 11.21 10.42 4.56
CA GLU A 68 11.91 10.17 3.28
C GLU A 68 13.25 10.93 3.21
N LYS A 69 13.31 12.12 3.82
CA LYS A 69 14.55 12.92 3.88
C LYS A 69 15.64 12.20 4.67
N ASP A 70 15.29 11.54 5.78
CA ASP A 70 16.25 10.81 6.61
C ASP A 70 16.79 9.59 5.85
N PHE A 71 15.94 8.89 5.11
CA PHE A 71 16.39 7.82 4.23
C PHE A 71 17.37 8.32 3.16
N TYR A 72 17.09 9.44 2.49
CA TYR A 72 18.03 10.00 1.51
C TYR A 72 19.32 10.51 2.15
N ARG A 73 19.27 11.12 3.34
CA ARG A 73 20.48 11.51 4.10
C ARG A 73 21.35 10.29 4.42
N PHE A 74 20.73 9.20 4.88
CA PHE A 74 21.44 7.94 5.10
C PHE A 74 22.12 7.43 3.82
N MET A 75 21.40 7.41 2.71
CA MET A 75 21.96 6.94 1.43
C MET A 75 23.06 7.85 0.90
N MET A 76 22.93 9.17 1.02
CA MET A 76 23.99 10.14 0.67
C MET A 76 25.25 9.92 1.53
N SER A 77 25.08 9.74 2.84
CA SER A 77 26.19 9.41 3.74
C SER A 77 26.83 8.05 3.40
N TYR A 78 26.01 7.06 3.08
CA TYR A 78 26.50 5.74 2.68
C TYR A 78 27.34 5.80 1.40
N TYR A 79 26.89 6.53 0.37
CA TYR A 79 27.63 6.66 -0.90
C TYR A 79 28.66 7.80 -0.91
N GLN A 80 28.65 8.68 0.11
CA GLN A 80 29.48 9.91 0.17
C GLN A 80 29.31 10.78 -1.08
N CYS A 81 28.06 11.04 -1.46
CA CYS A 81 27.72 11.79 -2.68
C CYS A 81 26.55 12.73 -2.42
N SER A 82 26.37 13.71 -3.31
CA SER A 82 25.24 14.61 -3.30
C SER A 82 23.92 13.89 -3.65
N LEU A 83 22.76 14.48 -3.28
CA LEU A 83 21.46 13.93 -3.67
C LEU A 83 21.29 13.79 -5.18
N ARG A 84 21.84 14.75 -5.95
CA ARG A 84 21.79 14.74 -7.42
C ARG A 84 22.54 13.54 -8.01
N GLU A 85 23.74 13.28 -7.50
CA GLU A 85 24.56 12.13 -7.91
C GLU A 85 23.94 10.82 -7.46
N LEU A 86 23.41 10.76 -6.23
CA LEU A 86 22.72 9.59 -5.71
C LEU A 86 21.55 9.18 -6.62
N ILE A 87 20.70 10.13 -6.99
CA ILE A 87 19.57 9.89 -7.89
C ILE A 87 20.05 9.50 -9.28
N LYS A 88 21.07 10.15 -9.82
CA LYS A 88 21.60 9.87 -11.16
C LYS A 88 22.19 8.46 -11.24
N ASN A 89 23.01 8.06 -10.25
CA ASN A 89 23.86 6.87 -10.35
C ASN A 89 23.28 5.65 -9.61
N HIS A 90 22.46 5.83 -8.59
CA HIS A 90 22.03 4.74 -7.67
C HIS A 90 20.51 4.57 -7.56
N GLN A 91 19.70 5.25 -8.40
CA GLN A 91 18.24 5.19 -8.36
C GLN A 91 17.69 3.76 -8.44
N ASN A 92 18.27 2.92 -9.29
CA ASN A 92 17.84 1.52 -9.44
C ASN A 92 18.07 0.71 -8.16
N LEU A 93 19.24 0.88 -7.53
CA LEU A 93 19.58 0.21 -6.28
C LEU A 93 18.69 0.69 -5.13
N ILE A 94 18.45 2.00 -5.02
CA ILE A 94 17.51 2.58 -4.05
C ILE A 94 16.13 1.94 -4.19
N THR A 95 15.62 1.83 -5.42
CA THR A 95 14.33 1.18 -5.68
C THR A 95 14.31 -0.27 -5.23
N LYS A 96 15.38 -1.04 -5.46
CA LYS A 96 15.51 -2.43 -5.00
C LYS A 96 15.54 -2.54 -3.48
N ILE A 97 16.27 -1.64 -2.81
CA ILE A 97 16.34 -1.57 -1.34
C ILE A 97 14.96 -1.30 -0.74
N LEU A 98 14.26 -0.27 -1.21
CA LEU A 98 12.91 0.09 -0.75
C LEU A 98 11.90 -1.03 -1.03
N LYS A 99 11.90 -1.58 -2.24
CA LYS A 99 11.03 -2.72 -2.60
C LYS A 99 11.23 -3.91 -1.66
N ARG A 100 12.48 -4.24 -1.33
CA ARG A 100 12.80 -5.30 -0.38
C ARG A 100 12.32 -4.97 1.02
N SER A 101 12.63 -3.78 1.54
CA SER A 101 12.25 -3.33 2.86
C SER A 101 10.72 -3.39 3.07
N PHE A 102 9.94 -2.80 2.17
CA PHE A 102 8.47 -2.86 2.23
C PHE A 102 7.93 -4.28 2.05
N SER A 103 8.58 -5.11 1.23
CA SER A 103 8.18 -6.52 1.09
C SER A 103 8.40 -7.30 2.38
N MET A 104 9.50 -7.06 3.08
CA MET A 104 9.77 -7.70 4.39
C MET A 104 8.72 -7.30 5.44
N TYR A 105 8.30 -6.04 5.46
CA TYR A 105 7.25 -5.54 6.33
C TYR A 105 5.88 -6.16 6.03
N LEU A 106 5.52 -6.26 4.75
CA LEU A 106 4.18 -6.66 4.33
C LEU A 106 3.99 -8.16 4.14
N ASN A 107 5.03 -8.91 3.73
CA ASN A 107 4.88 -10.32 3.41
C ASN A 107 4.34 -11.18 4.57
N PRO A 108 4.74 -10.98 5.84
CA PRO A 108 4.13 -11.70 6.96
C PRO A 108 2.64 -11.42 7.07
N LEU A 109 2.23 -10.14 7.03
CA LEU A 109 0.84 -9.72 7.10
C LEU A 109 0.01 -10.28 5.92
N LEU A 110 0.56 -10.25 4.71
CA LEU A 110 -0.12 -10.79 3.52
C LEU A 110 -0.29 -12.31 3.56
N LYS A 111 0.62 -13.04 4.22
CA LYS A 111 0.45 -14.48 4.49
C LYS A 111 -0.71 -14.73 5.43
N ASP A 112 -0.82 -13.94 6.49
CA ASP A 112 -1.92 -14.01 7.45
C ASP A 112 -3.26 -13.71 6.78
N PHE A 113 -3.30 -12.79 5.82
CA PHE A 113 -4.50 -12.46 5.05
C PHE A 113 -4.87 -13.50 3.99
N SER A 114 -4.12 -14.58 3.83
CA SER A 114 -4.49 -15.63 2.87
C SER A 114 -5.77 -16.35 3.27
N LEU A 115 -6.85 -16.14 2.51
CA LEU A 115 -8.12 -16.83 2.66
C LEU A 115 -8.14 -18.24 2.04
N ARG A 116 -7.01 -18.70 1.51
CA ARG A 116 -6.83 -20.09 1.02
C ARG A 116 -6.40 -21.05 2.11
N SER A 117 -5.96 -20.53 3.24
CA SER A 117 -5.46 -21.29 4.38
C SER A 117 -6.33 -21.03 5.60
N SER A 118 -6.77 -22.09 6.27
CA SER A 118 -7.46 -22.02 7.57
C SER A 118 -6.52 -21.71 8.73
N LYS A 119 -5.21 -21.56 8.49
CA LYS A 119 -4.23 -21.21 9.53
C LYS A 119 -4.68 -19.95 10.25
N LYS A 120 -4.79 -20.02 11.57
CA LYS A 120 -5.15 -18.87 12.41
C LYS A 120 -4.08 -17.79 12.30
N ILE A 121 -4.50 -16.54 12.40
CA ILE A 121 -3.62 -15.39 12.56
C ILE A 121 -3.11 -15.39 14.02
N SER A 122 -1.91 -14.84 14.24
CA SER A 122 -1.33 -14.69 15.59
C SER A 122 -2.31 -13.98 16.54
N GLU A 123 -2.35 -14.39 17.80
CA GLU A 123 -3.19 -13.76 18.85
C GLU A 123 -2.85 -12.28 19.04
N ASN A 124 -1.61 -11.91 18.86
CA ASN A 124 -1.15 -10.50 18.93
C ASN A 124 -1.46 -9.69 17.68
N SER A 125 -2.04 -10.28 16.64
CA SER A 125 -2.43 -9.55 15.42
C SER A 125 -3.62 -8.62 15.70
N PRO A 126 -3.65 -7.40 15.14
CA PRO A 126 -4.82 -6.53 15.19
C PRO A 126 -6.00 -7.06 14.35
N TYR A 127 -5.85 -8.20 13.71
CA TYR A 127 -6.83 -8.82 12.82
C TYR A 127 -7.30 -10.17 13.33
N LEU A 128 -8.54 -10.50 12.95
CA LEU A 128 -9.15 -11.82 13.08
C LEU A 128 -9.42 -12.38 11.68
N LYS A 129 -9.40 -13.71 11.56
CA LYS A 129 -9.71 -14.41 10.31
C LYS A 129 -10.51 -15.67 10.60
N LYS A 130 -11.52 -15.91 9.78
CA LYS A 130 -12.27 -17.18 9.73
C LYS A 130 -12.36 -17.68 8.30
N VAL A 131 -12.19 -18.98 8.10
CA VAL A 131 -12.30 -19.65 6.81
C VAL A 131 -13.18 -20.88 6.98
N GLU A 132 -14.38 -20.83 6.41
CA GLU A 132 -15.37 -21.91 6.39
C GLU A 132 -15.71 -22.29 4.93
N GLN A 133 -16.46 -23.36 4.77
CA GLN A 133 -16.88 -23.81 3.43
C GLN A 133 -17.82 -22.80 2.76
N SER A 134 -18.77 -22.23 3.52
CA SER A 134 -19.79 -21.31 3.02
C SER A 134 -19.27 -19.87 2.89
N HIS A 135 -18.42 -19.44 3.79
CA HIS A 135 -17.92 -18.07 3.83
C HIS A 135 -16.53 -17.96 4.45
N ARG A 136 -15.87 -16.84 4.21
CA ARG A 136 -14.58 -16.52 4.79
C ARG A 136 -14.42 -15.01 4.92
N TRP A 137 -13.72 -14.59 5.98
CA TRP A 137 -13.54 -13.19 6.25
C TRP A 137 -12.24 -12.88 7.00
N ILE A 138 -11.84 -11.62 6.93
CA ILE A 138 -10.76 -11.00 7.72
C ILE A 138 -11.30 -9.67 8.21
N SER A 139 -11.17 -9.39 9.51
CA SER A 139 -11.60 -8.12 10.10
C SER A 139 -10.55 -7.56 11.05
N LYS A 140 -10.62 -6.28 11.35
CA LYS A 140 -10.00 -5.73 12.55
C LYS A 140 -10.60 -6.40 13.79
N ARG A 141 -9.78 -6.59 14.84
CA ARG A 141 -10.19 -7.30 16.06
C ARG A 141 -11.29 -6.57 16.86
N ASN A 142 -11.31 -5.24 16.79
CA ASN A 142 -12.28 -4.40 17.50
C ASN A 142 -13.64 -4.25 16.79
N ILE A 143 -13.91 -5.02 15.73
CA ILE A 143 -15.15 -4.94 14.95
C ILE A 143 -16.13 -6.02 15.39
N GLN A 144 -17.38 -5.64 15.63
CA GLN A 144 -18.48 -6.57 15.82
C GLN A 144 -18.95 -7.12 14.48
N ILE A 145 -18.42 -8.28 14.13
CA ILE A 145 -18.63 -8.91 12.81
C ILE A 145 -20.09 -9.29 12.60
N GLU A 146 -20.79 -9.70 13.66
CA GLU A 146 -22.18 -10.16 13.65
C GLU A 146 -23.12 -9.11 13.06
N SER A 147 -22.89 -7.84 13.38
CA SER A 147 -23.67 -6.72 12.83
C SER A 147 -23.54 -6.62 11.31
N PHE A 148 -22.33 -6.83 10.78
CA PHE A 148 -22.09 -6.83 9.33
C PHE A 148 -22.60 -8.12 8.67
N MET A 149 -22.45 -9.28 9.30
CA MET A 149 -22.97 -10.56 8.78
C MET A 149 -24.48 -10.49 8.55
N LYS A 150 -25.22 -9.88 9.47
CA LYS A 150 -26.66 -9.64 9.32
C LYS A 150 -26.98 -8.80 8.07
N LEU A 151 -26.17 -7.75 7.79
CA LEU A 151 -26.34 -6.91 6.60
C LEU A 151 -25.97 -7.64 5.30
N PHE A 152 -25.08 -8.63 5.36
CA PHE A 152 -24.63 -9.39 4.18
C PHE A 152 -25.56 -10.56 3.82
N SER A 153 -26.43 -10.96 4.75
CA SER A 153 -27.36 -12.09 4.52
C SER A 153 -28.39 -11.78 3.45
N ASP A 154 -28.83 -10.51 3.35
CA ASP A 154 -29.79 -10.06 2.37
C ASP A 154 -29.45 -8.66 1.82
N GLU A 155 -29.43 -8.54 0.47
CA GLU A 155 -29.17 -7.27 -0.19
C GLU A 155 -30.27 -6.25 0.09
N SER A 156 -31.53 -6.68 0.24
CA SER A 156 -32.63 -5.79 0.57
C SER A 156 -32.47 -5.16 1.95
N LEU A 157 -31.95 -5.92 2.90
CA LEU A 157 -31.63 -5.42 4.23
C LEU A 157 -30.50 -4.39 4.18
N LEU A 158 -29.43 -4.68 3.42
CA LEU A 158 -28.32 -3.74 3.24
C LEU A 158 -28.80 -2.41 2.62
N LEU A 159 -29.67 -2.46 1.61
CA LEU A 159 -30.24 -1.27 0.96
C LEU A 159 -31.09 -0.42 1.91
N LYS A 160 -31.82 -1.08 2.83
CA LYS A 160 -32.69 -0.40 3.82
C LYS A 160 -31.92 0.12 5.04
N SER A 161 -30.71 -0.37 5.28
CA SER A 161 -29.94 -0.08 6.49
C SER A 161 -29.04 1.16 6.39
N GLY A 162 -29.02 1.85 5.24
CA GLY A 162 -28.15 3.00 5.08
C GLY A 162 -28.42 3.80 3.80
N GLU A 163 -27.57 4.79 3.58
CA GLU A 163 -27.61 5.64 2.39
C GLU A 163 -26.94 4.94 1.20
N VAL A 164 -27.68 4.77 0.12
CA VAL A 164 -27.16 4.17 -1.13
C VAL A 164 -26.36 5.22 -1.90
N ILE A 165 -25.02 5.09 -1.87
CA ILE A 165 -24.12 6.00 -2.58
C ILE A 165 -24.02 5.64 -4.06
N LYS A 166 -24.03 4.35 -4.39
CA LYS A 166 -23.91 3.85 -5.75
C LYS A 166 -24.54 2.48 -5.91
N ASN A 167 -25.36 2.30 -6.94
CA ASN A 167 -25.97 1.01 -7.26
C ASN A 167 -25.88 0.73 -8.75
N GLU A 168 -24.89 -0.01 -9.18
CA GLU A 168 -24.63 -0.37 -10.58
C GLU A 168 -24.59 -1.90 -10.75
N LYS A 169 -24.67 -2.39 -12.00
CA LYS A 169 -24.61 -3.83 -12.31
C LYS A 169 -23.36 -4.55 -11.77
N GLY A 170 -22.27 -3.82 -11.50
CA GLY A 170 -20.99 -4.40 -11.05
C GLY A 170 -20.73 -4.32 -9.57
N HIS A 171 -21.31 -3.33 -8.89
CA HIS A 171 -21.10 -3.11 -7.46
C HIS A 171 -22.19 -2.21 -6.86
N LEU A 172 -22.40 -2.41 -5.56
CA LEU A 172 -23.25 -1.59 -4.71
C LEU A 172 -22.38 -0.96 -3.62
N ILE A 173 -22.54 0.32 -3.36
CA ILE A 173 -21.89 1.04 -2.25
C ILE A 173 -22.99 1.63 -1.37
N VAL A 174 -22.97 1.27 -0.10
CA VAL A 174 -23.90 1.76 0.92
C VAL A 174 -23.12 2.32 2.08
N LYS A 175 -23.48 3.52 2.53
CA LYS A 175 -23.00 4.09 3.79
C LYS A 175 -23.93 3.62 4.88
N VAL A 176 -23.41 2.95 5.90
CA VAL A 176 -24.16 2.45 7.05
C VAL A 176 -23.58 2.98 8.35
N ARG A 177 -24.41 3.11 9.37
CA ARG A 177 -23.99 3.41 10.74
C ARG A 177 -24.09 2.14 11.57
N VAL A 178 -22.99 1.71 12.14
CA VAL A 178 -22.90 0.56 13.04
C VAL A 178 -22.23 1.03 14.33
N LEU A 179 -22.87 0.86 15.47
CA LEU A 179 -22.34 1.25 16.79
C LEU A 179 -21.73 2.67 16.78
N ASP A 180 -22.53 3.65 16.40
CA ASP A 180 -22.14 5.07 16.36
C ASP A 180 -20.99 5.46 15.43
N GLN A 181 -20.51 4.52 14.60
CA GLN A 181 -19.49 4.78 13.58
C GLN A 181 -20.04 4.56 12.17
N ASN A 182 -19.64 5.42 11.24
CA ASN A 182 -20.02 5.31 9.84
C ASN A 182 -19.03 4.45 9.07
N TYR A 183 -19.59 3.56 8.25
CA TYR A 183 -18.83 2.66 7.38
C TYR A 183 -19.35 2.71 5.95
N TYR A 184 -18.46 2.48 4.99
CA TYR A 184 -18.81 2.25 3.60
C TYR A 184 -18.67 0.77 3.29
N ILE A 185 -19.79 0.14 2.88
CA ILE A 185 -19.85 -1.26 2.44
C ILE A 185 -19.86 -1.27 0.93
N LYS A 186 -18.83 -1.83 0.30
CA LYS A 186 -18.76 -2.06 -1.14
C LYS A 186 -18.99 -3.53 -1.43
N LYS A 187 -20.17 -3.87 -1.97
CA LYS A 187 -20.54 -5.21 -2.45
C LYS A 187 -20.18 -5.34 -3.91
N TYR A 188 -19.40 -6.37 -4.23
CA TYR A 188 -19.06 -6.73 -5.61
C TYR A 188 -19.94 -7.86 -6.09
N ARG A 189 -20.71 -7.58 -7.14
CA ARG A 189 -21.62 -8.54 -7.80
C ARG A 189 -20.90 -9.27 -8.90
N ILE A 190 -21.29 -10.53 -9.16
CA ILE A 190 -20.79 -11.32 -10.27
C ILE A 190 -21.56 -10.95 -11.53
N LYS A 191 -20.85 -10.56 -12.59
CA LYS A 191 -21.44 -10.27 -13.89
C LYS A 191 -21.54 -11.53 -14.75
N GLY A 192 -22.66 -12.28 -14.66
CA GLY A 192 -22.98 -13.39 -15.57
C GLY A 192 -22.16 -14.67 -15.41
N PHE A 193 -22.67 -15.79 -15.93
CA PHE A 193 -22.14 -17.16 -15.79
C PHE A 193 -20.75 -17.33 -16.41
N LEU A 194 -20.53 -16.86 -17.64
CA LEU A 194 -19.23 -16.96 -18.35
C LEU A 194 -18.12 -16.14 -17.66
N HIS A 195 -18.46 -15.03 -17.03
CA HIS A 195 -17.52 -14.27 -16.21
C HIS A 195 -17.22 -14.96 -14.87
N GLY A 196 -18.15 -15.74 -14.35
CA GLY A 196 -17.96 -16.55 -13.13
C GLY A 196 -16.86 -17.59 -13.31
N VAL A 197 -16.90 -18.36 -14.38
CA VAL A 197 -15.93 -19.43 -14.66
C VAL A 197 -14.50 -18.92 -14.80
N SER A 198 -14.29 -17.82 -15.54
CA SER A 198 -12.95 -17.21 -15.70
C SER A 198 -12.37 -16.65 -14.39
N ARG A 199 -13.20 -16.45 -13.36
CA ARG A 199 -12.83 -15.90 -12.05
C ARG A 199 -12.75 -16.92 -10.92
N LEU A 200 -13.14 -18.17 -11.14
CA LEU A 200 -13.06 -19.23 -10.12
C LEU A 200 -11.67 -19.34 -9.47
N PHE A 201 -10.63 -19.13 -10.28
CA PHE A 201 -9.23 -19.18 -9.82
C PHE A 201 -8.62 -17.81 -9.48
N LYS A 202 -9.32 -16.71 -9.76
CA LYS A 202 -8.82 -15.36 -9.48
C LYS A 202 -9.27 -14.88 -8.09
N ARG A 203 -8.48 -13.96 -7.51
CA ARG A 203 -8.84 -13.26 -6.28
C ARG A 203 -10.07 -12.37 -6.53
N THR A 204 -10.93 -12.24 -5.52
CA THR A 204 -12.07 -11.32 -5.60
C THR A 204 -11.60 -9.86 -5.64
N ARG A 205 -12.47 -8.98 -6.13
CA ARG A 205 -12.19 -7.53 -6.13
C ARG A 205 -12.09 -6.98 -4.69
N ALA A 206 -12.93 -7.48 -3.77
CA ALA A 206 -12.84 -7.13 -2.35
C ALA A 206 -11.48 -7.52 -1.75
N TYR A 207 -10.99 -8.74 -2.04
CA TYR A 207 -9.67 -9.18 -1.60
C TYR A 207 -8.55 -8.31 -2.18
N ASN A 208 -8.64 -7.92 -3.45
CA ASN A 208 -7.67 -7.01 -4.05
C ASN A 208 -7.68 -5.64 -3.38
N SER A 209 -8.87 -5.09 -3.08
CA SER A 209 -9.00 -3.82 -2.34
C SER A 209 -8.36 -3.92 -0.96
N TRP A 210 -8.62 -5.01 -0.22
CA TRP A 210 -8.04 -5.26 1.09
C TRP A 210 -6.50 -5.25 1.04
N ILE A 211 -5.92 -6.09 0.19
CA ILE A 211 -4.47 -6.21 0.05
C ILE A 211 -3.83 -4.90 -0.42
N SER A 212 -4.44 -4.24 -1.40
CA SER A 212 -3.90 -2.99 -1.97
C SER A 212 -3.96 -1.83 -0.99
N SER A 213 -5.01 -1.75 -0.15
CA SER A 213 -5.09 -0.75 0.93
C SER A 213 -3.93 -0.91 1.91
N HIS A 214 -3.62 -2.13 2.33
CA HIS A 214 -2.47 -2.38 3.21
C HIS A 214 -1.13 -2.04 2.57
N TRP A 215 -0.95 -2.32 1.27
CA TRP A 215 0.24 -1.90 0.54
C TRP A 215 0.39 -0.39 0.52
N ILE A 216 -0.68 0.32 0.20
CA ILE A 216 -0.67 1.78 0.06
C ILE A 216 -0.47 2.45 1.42
N ASN A 217 -1.14 1.97 2.47
CA ASN A 217 -0.95 2.46 3.83
C ASN A 217 0.50 2.26 4.32
N ALA A 218 1.10 1.09 4.05
CA ALA A 218 2.50 0.82 4.39
C ALA A 218 3.50 1.75 3.68
N LEU A 219 3.14 2.23 2.49
CA LEU A 219 3.92 3.24 1.76
C LEU A 219 3.73 4.66 2.36
N GLY A 220 2.98 4.82 3.44
CA GLY A 220 2.65 6.11 4.03
C GLY A 220 1.71 6.96 3.16
N VAL A 221 0.95 6.33 2.26
CA VAL A 221 -0.15 6.94 1.53
C VAL A 221 -1.45 6.48 2.18
N ARG A 222 -2.34 7.41 2.44
CA ARG A 222 -3.59 7.11 3.13
C ARG A 222 -4.63 6.52 2.18
N THR A 223 -5.38 5.53 2.66
CA THR A 223 -6.61 5.02 2.03
C THR A 223 -7.75 5.10 3.04
N ALA A 224 -8.98 4.89 2.59
CA ALA A 224 -10.05 4.57 3.53
C ALA A 224 -9.64 3.33 4.32
N GLU A 225 -9.69 3.44 5.66
CA GLU A 225 -9.17 2.40 6.55
C GLU A 225 -9.94 1.08 6.38
N PRO A 226 -9.28 0.00 5.95
CA PRO A 226 -9.94 -1.29 5.75
C PRO A 226 -10.35 -1.92 7.08
N VAL A 227 -11.61 -2.30 7.20
CA VAL A 227 -12.23 -2.81 8.42
C VAL A 227 -12.56 -4.28 8.33
N LEU A 228 -13.20 -4.69 7.23
CA LEU A 228 -13.67 -6.04 7.02
C LEU A 228 -13.62 -6.41 5.54
N LEU A 229 -13.08 -7.57 5.28
CA LEU A 229 -13.19 -8.30 4.03
C LEU A 229 -14.06 -9.53 4.26
N PHE A 230 -15.13 -9.69 3.48
CA PHE A 230 -16.00 -10.86 3.54
C PHE A 230 -16.20 -11.45 2.14
N GLU A 231 -16.10 -12.76 2.02
CA GLU A 231 -16.38 -13.51 0.79
C GLU A 231 -17.37 -14.63 1.09
N ASN A 232 -18.47 -14.66 0.37
CA ASN A 232 -19.43 -15.74 0.41
C ASN A 232 -19.17 -16.69 -0.76
N ASN A 233 -19.01 -17.98 -0.49
CA ASN A 233 -18.90 -19.01 -1.50
C ASN A 233 -20.32 -19.37 -1.95
N GLY A 234 -20.74 -18.88 -3.11
CA GLY A 234 -22.00 -19.26 -3.73
C GLY A 234 -21.98 -20.67 -4.34
N ILE A 235 -23.14 -21.15 -4.74
CA ILE A 235 -23.31 -22.38 -5.52
C ILE A 235 -22.45 -22.27 -6.79
N LEU A 236 -21.75 -23.32 -7.18
CA LEU A 236 -20.82 -23.39 -8.31
C LEU A 236 -19.59 -22.47 -8.21
N GLY A 237 -19.17 -22.11 -6.98
CA GLY A 237 -17.96 -21.32 -6.76
C GLY A 237 -18.10 -19.81 -7.07
N ALA A 238 -19.29 -19.34 -7.42
CA ALA A 238 -19.59 -17.93 -7.58
C ALA A 238 -19.44 -17.20 -6.24
N LYS A 239 -18.59 -16.19 -6.19
CA LYS A 239 -18.25 -15.49 -4.94
C LYS A 239 -18.82 -14.08 -4.94
N THR A 240 -19.81 -13.82 -4.09
CA THR A 240 -20.13 -12.46 -3.69
C THR A 240 -19.09 -12.01 -2.66
N SER A 241 -18.61 -10.79 -2.79
CA SER A 241 -17.60 -10.29 -1.86
C SER A 241 -17.90 -8.87 -1.42
N TYR A 242 -17.57 -8.57 -0.16
CA TYR A 242 -17.79 -7.29 0.48
C TYR A 242 -16.47 -6.74 1.00
N PHE A 243 -16.28 -5.46 0.82
CA PHE A 243 -15.16 -4.71 1.38
C PHE A 243 -15.72 -3.55 2.18
N VAL A 244 -15.39 -3.50 3.46
CA VAL A 244 -15.87 -2.48 4.40
C VAL A 244 -14.72 -1.59 4.79
N THR A 245 -14.94 -0.28 4.76
CA THR A 245 -13.99 0.73 5.22
C THR A 245 -14.65 1.71 6.16
N GLU A 246 -13.84 2.35 7.00
CA GLU A 246 -14.27 3.50 7.78
C GLU A 246 -14.59 4.69 6.85
N GLU A 247 -15.42 5.60 7.33
CA GLU A 247 -15.70 6.86 6.63
C GLU A 247 -14.45 7.73 6.58
N VAL A 248 -14.24 8.37 5.44
CA VAL A 248 -13.22 9.40 5.26
C VAL A 248 -13.89 10.76 5.19
N LEU A 249 -13.57 11.61 6.15
CA LEU A 249 -14.03 13.00 6.17
C LEU A 249 -13.11 13.83 5.27
N GLY A 250 -13.52 14.01 4.02
CA GLY A 250 -12.75 14.76 3.03
C GLY A 250 -13.57 15.06 1.79
N LYS A 251 -13.02 15.88 0.91
CA LYS A 251 -13.67 16.23 -0.38
C LYS A 251 -13.00 15.46 -1.51
N ARG A 252 -13.81 15.02 -2.48
CA ARG A 252 -13.29 14.49 -3.75
C ARG A 252 -12.36 15.53 -4.38
N LEU A 253 -11.27 15.06 -4.98
CA LEU A 253 -10.21 15.93 -5.51
C LEU A 253 -10.72 16.90 -6.57
N ASP A 254 -11.59 16.45 -7.48
CA ASP A 254 -12.22 17.31 -8.48
C ASP A 254 -13.02 18.45 -7.82
N LYS A 255 -13.86 18.13 -6.83
CA LYS A 255 -14.63 19.13 -6.08
C LYS A 255 -13.76 20.06 -5.23
N ALA A 256 -12.67 19.56 -4.65
CA ALA A 256 -11.73 20.38 -3.92
C ALA A 256 -11.00 21.38 -4.84
N LEU A 257 -10.67 20.97 -6.06
CA LEU A 257 -10.06 21.84 -7.08
C LEU A 257 -11.04 22.93 -7.56
N GLU A 258 -12.31 22.59 -7.81
CA GLU A 258 -13.36 23.56 -8.13
C GLU A 258 -13.53 24.63 -7.03
N GLN A 259 -13.27 24.29 -5.78
CA GLN A 259 -13.35 25.17 -4.61
C GLN A 259 -12.05 25.93 -4.30
N GLY A 260 -11.06 25.90 -5.20
CA GLY A 260 -9.85 26.71 -5.10
C GLY A 260 -8.79 26.20 -4.11
N ILE A 261 -8.74 24.88 -3.86
CA ILE A 261 -7.67 24.32 -3.04
C ILE A 261 -6.28 24.64 -3.63
N ASN A 262 -5.28 24.81 -2.78
CA ASN A 262 -3.93 25.11 -3.22
C ASN A 262 -3.38 24.05 -4.18
N ILE A 263 -3.12 24.46 -5.42
CA ILE A 263 -2.68 23.60 -6.53
C ILE A 263 -1.30 22.99 -6.25
N ASP A 264 -0.38 23.75 -5.64
CA ASP A 264 0.95 23.23 -5.30
C ASP A 264 0.89 22.12 -4.26
N PHE A 265 0.03 22.28 -3.26
CA PHE A 265 -0.22 21.25 -2.27
C PHE A 265 -0.73 19.97 -2.94
N VAL A 266 -1.78 20.06 -3.74
CA VAL A 266 -2.38 18.93 -4.46
C VAL A 266 -1.36 18.23 -5.35
N THR A 267 -0.70 18.97 -6.23
CA THR A 267 0.26 18.41 -7.19
C THR A 267 1.44 17.75 -6.50
N SER A 268 1.91 18.30 -5.36
CA SER A 268 2.98 17.70 -4.57
C SER A 268 2.56 16.36 -3.95
N LYS A 269 1.31 16.26 -3.45
CA LYS A 269 0.77 15.01 -2.87
C LYS A 269 0.56 13.92 -3.93
N ILE A 270 0.06 14.28 -5.11
CA ILE A 270 -0.08 13.34 -6.23
C ILE A 270 1.30 12.87 -6.73
N GLN A 271 2.28 13.75 -6.83
CA GLN A 271 3.64 13.38 -7.18
C GLN A 271 4.24 12.39 -6.17
N ALA A 272 4.10 12.68 -4.88
CA ALA A 272 4.56 11.80 -3.81
C ALA A 272 3.88 10.43 -3.85
N PHE A 273 2.57 10.39 -4.14
CA PHE A 273 1.82 9.15 -4.35
C PHE A 273 2.45 8.30 -5.45
N PHE A 274 2.61 8.83 -6.67
CA PHE A 274 3.17 8.06 -7.79
C PHE A 274 4.63 7.66 -7.57
N LYS A 275 5.42 8.50 -6.91
CA LYS A 275 6.80 8.17 -6.53
C LYS A 275 6.83 6.95 -5.61
N ARG A 276 6.00 6.91 -4.56
CA ARG A 276 5.92 5.80 -3.61
C ARG A 276 5.37 4.52 -4.25
N MET A 277 4.37 4.64 -5.12
CA MET A 277 3.87 3.51 -5.91
C MET A 277 4.96 2.88 -6.78
N SER A 278 5.83 3.73 -7.35
CA SER A 278 6.97 3.28 -8.17
C SER A 278 8.02 2.51 -7.38
N TRP A 279 8.25 2.82 -6.10
CA TRP A 279 9.21 2.10 -5.26
C TRP A 279 8.91 0.60 -5.15
N VAL A 280 7.65 0.25 -5.14
CA VAL A 280 7.22 -1.14 -5.00
C VAL A 280 6.58 -1.70 -6.27
N GLU A 281 6.61 -0.93 -7.35
CA GLU A 281 6.01 -1.28 -8.65
C GLU A 281 4.52 -1.62 -8.54
N LEU A 282 3.79 -0.89 -7.69
CA LEU A 282 2.36 -1.04 -7.51
C LEU A 282 1.62 -0.06 -8.42
N ARG A 283 0.64 -0.54 -9.19
CA ARG A 283 -0.26 0.29 -9.99
C ARG A 283 -1.59 0.51 -9.26
N HIS A 284 -2.22 1.65 -9.49
CA HIS A 284 -3.60 1.90 -9.05
C HIS A 284 -4.62 1.19 -9.98
N GLY A 285 -4.40 1.32 -11.28
CA GLY A 285 -5.26 0.73 -12.30
C GLY A 285 -6.40 1.64 -12.78
N ASP A 286 -6.91 2.55 -11.94
CA ASP A 286 -7.94 3.55 -12.27
C ASP A 286 -7.67 4.90 -11.59
N ALA A 287 -6.47 5.45 -11.74
CA ALA A 287 -6.07 6.72 -11.14
C ALA A 287 -6.71 7.90 -11.88
N LYS A 288 -7.89 8.34 -11.43
CA LYS A 288 -8.61 9.55 -11.89
C LYS A 288 -8.97 10.42 -10.69
N THR A 289 -9.21 11.71 -10.89
CA THR A 289 -9.50 12.68 -9.81
C THR A 289 -10.61 12.23 -8.87
N ALA A 290 -11.65 11.57 -9.41
CA ALA A 290 -12.76 11.04 -8.62
C ALA A 290 -12.37 9.93 -7.62
N ASN A 291 -11.22 9.30 -7.79
CA ASN A 291 -10.70 8.23 -6.91
C ASN A 291 -9.68 8.76 -5.89
N PHE A 292 -9.55 10.07 -5.78
CA PHE A 292 -8.73 10.74 -4.79
C PHE A 292 -9.58 11.70 -3.97
N PHE A 293 -9.35 11.70 -2.67
CA PHE A 293 -9.96 12.66 -1.74
C PHE A 293 -8.85 13.47 -1.08
N ILE A 294 -9.22 14.65 -0.63
CA ILE A 294 -8.34 15.53 0.14
C ILE A 294 -9.03 15.90 1.45
N ASP A 295 -8.31 15.77 2.55
CA ASP A 295 -8.69 16.25 3.86
C ASP A 295 -7.55 17.10 4.48
N HIS A 296 -7.72 17.52 5.73
CA HIS A 296 -6.72 18.31 6.46
C HIS A 296 -5.37 17.58 6.66
N LYS A 297 -5.35 16.24 6.56
CA LYS A 297 -4.13 15.40 6.67
C LYS A 297 -3.49 15.12 5.30
N GLY A 298 -4.16 15.44 4.19
CA GLY A 298 -3.64 15.29 2.83
C GLY A 298 -4.45 14.37 1.93
N LEU A 299 -3.76 13.71 0.99
CA LEU A 299 -4.37 12.85 -0.03
C LEU A 299 -4.82 11.51 0.54
N VAL A 300 -6.04 11.10 0.22
CA VAL A 300 -6.59 9.76 0.50
C VAL A 300 -6.98 9.10 -0.82
N VAL A 301 -6.60 7.84 -0.99
CA VAL A 301 -6.77 7.10 -2.24
C VAL A 301 -7.89 6.08 -2.11
N PHE A 302 -8.74 6.00 -3.12
CA PHE A 302 -9.91 5.11 -3.17
C PHE A 302 -9.89 4.19 -4.40
N ASP A 303 -10.82 3.25 -4.43
CA ASP A 303 -11.11 2.34 -5.55
C ASP A 303 -9.91 1.47 -5.98
N LEU A 304 -9.39 0.70 -5.04
CA LEU A 304 -8.20 -0.12 -5.18
C LEU A 304 -8.46 -1.55 -5.66
N ASP A 305 -9.62 -1.84 -6.18
CA ASP A 305 -10.07 -3.20 -6.52
C ASP A 305 -9.38 -3.81 -7.75
N ILE A 306 -8.77 -2.98 -8.59
CA ILE A 306 -7.91 -3.38 -9.71
C ILE A 306 -6.45 -2.99 -9.50
N ALA A 307 -6.13 -2.41 -8.34
CA ALA A 307 -4.76 -2.10 -7.97
C ALA A 307 -3.95 -3.39 -7.79
N GLY A 308 -2.65 -3.31 -8.00
CA GLY A 308 -1.80 -4.49 -7.83
C GLY A 308 -0.50 -4.43 -8.60
N LYS A 309 0.24 -5.55 -8.55
CA LYS A 309 1.49 -5.75 -9.29
C LYS A 309 1.24 -6.71 -10.45
N GLY A 310 1.82 -6.41 -11.60
CA GLY A 310 1.86 -7.33 -12.75
C GLY A 310 3.04 -8.31 -12.64
N PHE A 311 3.18 -9.14 -13.67
CA PHE A 311 4.17 -10.23 -13.70
C PHE A 311 5.63 -9.75 -13.80
N SER A 312 5.90 -8.58 -14.38
CA SER A 312 7.26 -8.06 -14.51
C SER A 312 7.35 -6.56 -14.25
N SER A 313 8.58 -6.11 -13.93
CA SER A 313 8.90 -4.70 -13.69
C SER A 313 8.55 -3.82 -14.89
N PHE A 314 8.80 -4.30 -16.11
CA PHE A 314 8.48 -3.57 -17.35
C PHE A 314 6.97 -3.26 -17.46
N PHE A 315 6.12 -4.27 -17.28
CA PHE A 315 4.67 -4.09 -17.33
C PHE A 315 4.16 -3.21 -16.19
N ASN A 316 4.76 -3.29 -15.00
CA ASN A 316 4.40 -2.46 -13.86
C ASN A 316 4.73 -0.99 -14.12
N LYS A 317 5.93 -0.69 -14.61
CA LYS A 317 6.33 0.69 -14.98
C LYS A 317 5.39 1.29 -16.02
N ARG A 318 5.07 0.53 -17.09
CA ARG A 318 4.12 0.95 -18.12
C ARG A 318 2.70 1.16 -17.57
N ALA A 319 2.27 0.35 -16.62
CA ALA A 319 0.96 0.49 -15.98
C ALA A 319 0.90 1.73 -15.08
N ILE A 320 1.95 2.02 -14.30
CA ILE A 320 2.07 3.24 -13.50
C ILE A 320 2.09 4.48 -14.42
N TYR A 321 2.79 4.42 -15.54
CA TYR A 321 2.77 5.49 -16.52
C TYR A 321 1.36 5.75 -17.07
N ARG A 322 0.60 4.69 -17.38
CA ARG A 322 -0.81 4.81 -17.78
C ARG A 322 -1.68 5.44 -16.69
N ASP A 323 -1.43 5.13 -15.43
CA ASP A 323 -2.12 5.76 -14.30
C ASP A 323 -1.78 7.25 -14.18
N LYS A 324 -0.50 7.65 -14.38
CA LYS A 324 -0.09 9.06 -14.47
C LYS A 324 -0.85 9.78 -15.61
N MET A 325 -0.94 9.16 -16.79
CA MET A 325 -1.66 9.75 -17.91
C MET A 325 -3.18 9.84 -17.69
N ARG A 326 -3.75 8.86 -16.94
CA ARG A 326 -5.18 8.85 -16.63
C ARG A 326 -5.57 9.99 -15.69
N ILE A 327 -4.77 10.24 -14.66
CA ILE A 327 -5.07 11.38 -13.75
C ILE A 327 -4.89 12.71 -14.48
N LEU A 328 -3.89 12.85 -15.37
CA LEU A 328 -3.71 14.06 -16.16
C LEU A 328 -4.92 14.32 -17.07
N ARG A 329 -5.44 13.30 -17.77
CA ARG A 329 -6.65 13.43 -18.58
C ARG A 329 -7.89 13.77 -17.76
N SER A 330 -8.00 13.30 -16.53
CA SER A 330 -9.14 13.63 -15.66
C SER A 330 -9.07 15.07 -15.09
N LEU A 331 -8.09 15.86 -15.50
CA LEU A 331 -7.86 17.26 -15.17
C LEU A 331 -7.96 18.17 -16.42
N ASP A 332 -8.47 17.65 -17.55
CA ASP A 332 -8.51 18.39 -18.82
C ASP A 332 -9.28 19.72 -18.70
N ASP A 333 -10.28 19.79 -17.83
CA ASP A 333 -11.04 21.01 -17.55
C ASP A 333 -10.31 22.03 -16.65
N ILE A 334 -9.13 21.68 -16.10
CA ILE A 334 -8.36 22.51 -15.17
C ILE A 334 -6.91 22.64 -15.67
N ASN A 335 -6.72 23.38 -16.75
CA ASN A 335 -5.47 23.51 -17.51
C ASN A 335 -4.23 23.86 -16.65
N GLU A 336 -4.37 24.73 -15.65
CA GLU A 336 -3.24 25.12 -14.78
C GLU A 336 -2.75 23.93 -13.95
N VAL A 337 -3.68 23.19 -13.32
CA VAL A 337 -3.35 22.01 -12.50
C VAL A 337 -2.73 20.93 -13.38
N GLN A 338 -3.31 20.67 -14.55
CA GLN A 338 -2.82 19.68 -15.51
C GLN A 338 -1.39 20.01 -15.97
N SER A 339 -1.13 21.26 -16.38
CA SER A 339 0.20 21.69 -16.83
C SER A 339 1.23 21.55 -15.73
N LYS A 340 0.93 21.99 -14.52
CA LYS A 340 1.84 21.92 -13.36
C LYS A 340 2.11 20.48 -12.95
N LEU A 341 1.07 19.64 -12.90
CA LEU A 341 1.20 18.22 -12.56
C LEU A 341 1.95 17.43 -13.64
N SER A 342 1.70 17.71 -14.92
CA SER A 342 2.41 17.09 -16.06
C SER A 342 3.91 17.30 -15.96
N LYS A 343 4.36 18.54 -15.72
CA LYS A 343 5.78 18.86 -15.51
C LYS A 343 6.41 18.08 -14.35
N ARG A 344 5.64 17.82 -13.28
CA ARG A 344 6.13 17.08 -12.10
C ARG A 344 6.13 15.56 -12.29
N LEU A 345 5.10 15.00 -12.96
CA LEU A 345 4.94 13.55 -13.10
C LEU A 345 5.76 12.94 -14.23
N LEU A 346 5.97 13.68 -15.33
CA LEU A 346 6.64 13.16 -16.51
C LEU A 346 8.15 13.36 -16.47
N ARG A 347 8.64 14.28 -15.63
CA ARG A 347 10.09 14.48 -15.38
C ARG A 347 10.63 13.59 -14.25
N SER A 348 9.79 12.89 -13.51
CA SER A 348 10.11 11.95 -12.41
C SER A 348 9.95 10.51 -12.94
#